data_123999a04f95bf751a46543f32371079
#
_entry.id   123999a04f95bf751a46543f32371079
#
_cell.length_a   1.000
_cell.length_b   1.000
_cell.length_c   1.000
_cell.angle_alpha   90.00
_cell.angle_beta   90.00
_cell.angle_gamma   90.00
#
_symmetry.space_group_name_H-M   'P 1'
#
loop_
_entity.id
_entity.type
_entity.pdbx_description
1 polymer ?
#
loop_
_entity_poly.entity_id
_entity_poly.type
_entity_poly.pdbx_seq_one_letter_code
_entity_poly.pdbx_strand_id
1 'polypeptide(L)'
;MNRFAIDAPTRSIYRTVLAVSALIMLFCATLLIRGWQPMGKSAAQIRSVVAPNMPTSTQIENQFGIRFLGVDVTAGGGMLQIRYQVLDSAKTEALHDEQTAPFVLDTAGHKYADPGIVGHSHIGKTKAAGTTDYILLANAQGGVEAGMFVTIQVGTFTLTQVPVR
;
A
#
# COMPACT_ATOMS: atom_id res chain seq x y z
N MET A 1 -22.52 -23.14 76.40
CA MET A 1 -22.62 -23.56 74.99
C MET A 1 -23.58 -22.64 74.25
N ASN A 2 -23.08 -21.52 73.66
CA ASN A 2 -23.91 -20.58 72.92
C ASN A 2 -23.92 -21.01 71.42
N ARG A 3 -25.08 -21.46 70.97
CA ARG A 3 -25.34 -21.66 69.52
C ARG A 3 -25.76 -20.31 68.98
N PHE A 4 -24.88 -19.69 68.19
CA PHE A 4 -25.25 -18.56 67.35
C PHE A 4 -26.20 -19.06 66.24
N ALA A 5 -27.50 -18.79 66.44
CA ALA A 5 -28.45 -18.94 65.33
C ALA A 5 -28.24 -17.79 64.38
N ILE A 6 -27.78 -18.10 63.17
CA ILE A 6 -27.67 -17.12 62.08
C ILE A 6 -29.10 -16.84 61.61
N ASP A 7 -29.52 -15.57 61.80
CA ASP A 7 -30.87 -15.10 61.48
C ASP A 7 -31.28 -15.36 60.02
N ALA A 8 -32.53 -15.74 59.85
CA ALA A 8 -33.12 -16.07 58.53
C ALA A 8 -33.02 -14.97 57.45
N PRO A 9 -32.97 -13.65 57.74
CA PRO A 9 -32.85 -12.61 56.74
C PRO A 9 -31.47 -12.61 55.99
N THR A 10 -30.41 -13.01 56.66
CA THR A 10 -29.06 -13.05 56.04
C THR A 10 -28.97 -14.09 54.92
N ARG A 11 -29.69 -15.17 55.00
CA ARG A 11 -29.69 -16.22 53.95
C ARG A 11 -30.37 -15.74 52.66
N SER A 12 -31.35 -14.86 52.73
CA SER A 12 -32.04 -14.28 51.59
C SER A 12 -31.13 -13.35 50.82
N ILE A 13 -30.40 -12.49 51.50
CA ILE A 13 -29.46 -11.51 50.91
C ILE A 13 -28.32 -12.24 50.18
N TYR A 14 -27.74 -13.28 50.77
CA TYR A 14 -26.69 -14.07 50.14
C TYR A 14 -27.17 -14.78 48.85
N ARG A 15 -28.41 -15.29 48.84
CA ARG A 15 -28.98 -15.92 47.62
C ARG A 15 -29.19 -14.90 46.51
N THR A 16 -29.63 -13.69 46.84
CA THR A 16 -29.82 -12.63 45.83
C THR A 16 -28.50 -12.12 45.28
N VAL A 17 -27.49 -11.92 46.12
CA VAL A 17 -26.14 -11.50 45.70
C VAL A 17 -25.49 -12.57 44.81
N LEU A 18 -25.60 -13.86 45.17
CA LEU A 18 -25.08 -14.96 44.33
C LEU A 18 -25.78 -15.05 42.99
N ALA A 19 -27.07 -14.84 42.92
CA ALA A 19 -27.84 -14.87 41.67
C ALA A 19 -27.43 -13.71 40.74
N VAL A 20 -27.28 -12.49 41.30
CA VAL A 20 -26.87 -11.31 40.52
C VAL A 20 -25.45 -11.44 40.02
N SER A 21 -24.52 -11.94 40.84
CA SER A 21 -23.13 -12.16 40.39
C SER A 21 -23.02 -13.21 39.29
N ALA A 22 -23.81 -14.29 39.37
CA ALA A 22 -23.85 -15.31 38.30
C ALA A 22 -24.39 -14.74 36.97
N LEU A 23 -25.40 -13.86 37.04
CA LEU A 23 -25.97 -13.21 35.84
C LEU A 23 -24.97 -12.25 35.18
N ILE A 24 -24.22 -11.49 35.97
CA ILE A 24 -23.18 -10.58 35.48
C ILE A 24 -22.05 -11.38 34.82
N MET A 25 -21.62 -12.48 35.43
CA MET A 25 -20.59 -13.37 34.84
C MET A 25 -21.05 -13.98 33.51
N LEU A 26 -22.28 -14.41 33.40
CA LEU A 26 -22.86 -14.94 32.17
C LEU A 26 -22.95 -13.88 31.08
N PHE A 27 -23.32 -12.66 31.43
CA PHE A 27 -23.39 -11.53 30.51
C PHE A 27 -22.00 -11.13 30.01
N CYS A 28 -20.99 -11.05 30.88
CA CYS A 28 -19.60 -10.79 30.49
C CYS A 28 -19.04 -11.90 29.60
N ALA A 29 -19.34 -13.16 29.89
CA ALA A 29 -18.92 -14.28 29.05
C ALA A 29 -19.52 -14.21 27.63
N THR A 30 -20.80 -13.83 27.50
CA THR A 30 -21.45 -13.66 26.19
C THR A 30 -20.89 -12.49 25.39
N LEU A 31 -20.49 -11.40 26.06
CA LEU A 31 -19.83 -10.27 25.42
C LEU A 31 -18.43 -10.64 24.92
N LEU A 32 -17.66 -11.40 25.69
CA LEU A 32 -16.34 -11.88 25.31
C LEU A 32 -16.41 -12.84 24.12
N ILE A 33 -17.40 -13.72 24.07
CA ILE A 33 -17.60 -14.66 22.95
C ILE A 33 -18.04 -13.91 21.68
N ARG A 34 -18.87 -12.87 21.79
CA ARG A 34 -19.27 -12.02 20.66
C ARG A 34 -18.16 -11.09 20.17
N GLY A 35 -17.29 -10.62 21.07
CA GLY A 35 -16.14 -9.79 20.71
C GLY A 35 -15.02 -10.58 20.05
N TRP A 36 -14.98 -11.89 20.24
CA TRP A 36 -13.98 -12.78 19.62
C TRP A 36 -14.57 -13.48 18.39
N GLN A 37 -15.20 -12.71 17.51
CA GLN A 37 -15.28 -13.16 16.13
C GLN A 37 -13.85 -13.07 15.60
N PRO A 38 -13.19 -14.19 15.23
CA PRO A 38 -12.00 -14.08 14.41
C PRO A 38 -12.48 -13.22 13.23
N MET A 39 -11.83 -12.06 13.03
CA MET A 39 -11.98 -11.34 11.78
C MET A 39 -11.73 -12.40 10.71
N GLY A 40 -12.82 -12.95 10.20
CA GLY A 40 -12.76 -13.80 9.06
C GLY A 40 -11.93 -13.00 8.09
N LYS A 41 -10.72 -13.49 7.80
CA LYS A 41 -10.01 -13.08 6.62
C LYS A 41 -11.08 -13.22 5.56
N SER A 42 -11.74 -12.10 5.26
CA SER A 42 -12.40 -11.96 3.99
C SER A 42 -11.28 -12.36 3.07
N ALA A 43 -11.31 -13.59 2.62
CA ALA A 43 -10.60 -13.96 1.44
C ALA A 43 -11.19 -12.99 0.43
N ALA A 44 -10.61 -11.77 0.40
CA ALA A 44 -10.69 -10.93 -0.75
C ALA A 44 -10.40 -11.95 -1.82
N GLN A 45 -11.44 -12.36 -2.52
CA GLN A 45 -11.32 -13.10 -3.75
C GLN A 45 -10.29 -12.28 -4.49
N ILE A 46 -9.03 -12.74 -4.41
CA ILE A 46 -8.00 -12.32 -5.33
C ILE A 46 -8.57 -12.82 -6.64
N ARG A 47 -9.47 -12.01 -7.23
CA ARG A 47 -9.57 -12.01 -8.66
C ARG A 47 -8.13 -11.86 -9.05
N SER A 48 -7.56 -12.93 -9.54
CA SER A 48 -6.39 -12.89 -10.38
C SER A 48 -6.87 -12.11 -11.63
N VAL A 49 -7.02 -10.80 -11.46
CA VAL A 49 -6.95 -9.88 -12.56
C VAL A 49 -5.55 -10.18 -13.07
N VAL A 50 -5.49 -10.92 -14.16
CA VAL A 50 -4.26 -11.08 -14.95
C VAL A 50 -3.74 -9.67 -15.03
N ALA A 51 -2.66 -9.40 -14.29
CA ALA A 51 -2.10 -8.05 -14.26
C ALA A 51 -1.86 -7.72 -15.72
N PRO A 52 -2.46 -6.64 -16.27
CA PRO A 52 -2.26 -6.31 -17.66
C PRO A 52 -0.76 -6.29 -17.89
N ASN A 53 -0.28 -7.00 -18.92
CA ASN A 53 1.13 -7.13 -19.18
C ASN A 53 1.71 -5.72 -19.27
N MET A 54 2.73 -5.46 -18.46
CA MET A 54 3.45 -4.20 -18.51
C MET A 54 4.00 -4.00 -19.91
N PRO A 55 3.68 -2.90 -20.62
CA PRO A 55 4.24 -2.64 -21.93
C PRO A 55 5.76 -2.47 -21.84
N THR A 56 6.48 -2.81 -22.89
CA THR A 56 7.92 -2.64 -23.01
C THR A 56 8.26 -1.78 -24.21
N SER A 57 9.41 -1.10 -24.17
CA SER A 57 9.91 -0.28 -25.27
C SER A 57 11.41 -0.53 -25.47
N THR A 58 11.75 -1.20 -26.56
CA THR A 58 13.15 -1.44 -26.93
C THR A 58 13.92 -0.13 -27.09
N GLN A 59 13.26 0.95 -27.51
CA GLN A 59 13.90 2.27 -27.66
C GLN A 59 14.30 2.82 -26.28
N ILE A 60 13.43 2.77 -25.29
CA ILE A 60 13.72 3.19 -23.91
C ILE A 60 14.82 2.30 -23.32
N GLU A 61 14.72 0.98 -23.50
CA GLU A 61 15.73 0.03 -23.01
C GLU A 61 17.11 0.32 -23.60
N ASN A 62 17.19 0.56 -24.89
CA ASN A 62 18.45 0.86 -25.58
C ASN A 62 19.03 2.22 -25.20
N GLN A 63 18.19 3.24 -25.03
CA GLN A 63 18.63 4.61 -24.75
C GLN A 63 19.02 4.82 -23.29
N PHE A 64 18.18 4.32 -22.36
CA PHE A 64 18.33 4.61 -20.94
C PHE A 64 18.81 3.41 -20.11
N GLY A 65 18.97 2.23 -20.73
CA GLY A 65 19.44 1.04 -20.05
C GLY A 65 18.50 0.55 -18.95
N ILE A 66 17.19 0.80 -19.08
CA ILE A 66 16.18 0.41 -18.09
C ILE A 66 14.98 -0.25 -18.76
N ARG A 67 14.27 -1.07 -17.99
CA ARG A 67 12.93 -1.60 -18.31
C ARG A 67 11.95 -1.21 -17.21
N PHE A 68 10.90 -0.50 -17.56
CA PHE A 68 9.86 -0.17 -16.60
C PHE A 68 9.08 -1.43 -16.18
N LEU A 69 8.79 -1.55 -14.87
CA LEU A 69 8.12 -2.71 -14.27
C LEU A 69 6.70 -2.40 -13.80
N GLY A 70 6.34 -1.12 -13.66
CA GLY A 70 5.02 -0.68 -13.23
C GLY A 70 5.03 0.68 -12.57
N VAL A 71 3.82 1.18 -12.37
CA VAL A 71 3.54 2.37 -11.57
C VAL A 71 2.65 1.95 -10.41
N ASP A 72 3.05 2.29 -9.20
CA ASP A 72 2.28 1.98 -7.98
C ASP A 72 1.89 3.29 -7.27
N VAL A 73 0.65 3.34 -6.76
CA VAL A 73 0.22 4.44 -5.89
C VAL A 73 0.72 4.16 -4.47
N THR A 74 1.40 5.12 -3.87
CA THR A 74 2.01 4.97 -2.54
C THR A 74 1.79 6.19 -1.66
N ALA A 75 2.29 6.17 -0.42
CA ALA A 75 2.15 7.25 0.54
C ALA A 75 0.70 7.72 0.74
N GLY A 76 -0.24 6.74 0.86
CA GLY A 76 -1.66 7.05 1.08
C GLY A 76 -2.32 7.78 -0.11
N GLY A 77 -1.82 7.59 -1.32
CA GLY A 77 -2.32 8.25 -2.52
C GLY A 77 -1.54 9.51 -2.93
N GLY A 78 -0.64 9.99 -2.09
CA GLY A 78 0.08 11.24 -2.33
C GLY A 78 1.28 11.13 -3.29
N MET A 79 1.72 9.91 -3.61
CA MET A 79 2.87 9.70 -4.48
C MET A 79 2.65 8.56 -5.47
N LEU A 80 3.34 8.64 -6.61
CA LEU A 80 3.48 7.56 -7.58
C LEU A 80 4.92 7.03 -7.53
N GLN A 81 5.05 5.72 -7.54
CA GLN A 81 6.33 5.04 -7.61
C GLN A 81 6.47 4.35 -8.97
N ILE A 82 7.37 4.85 -9.83
CA ILE A 82 7.73 4.18 -11.07
C ILE A 82 8.84 3.17 -10.74
N ARG A 83 8.59 1.88 -10.87
CA ARG A 83 9.61 0.85 -10.70
C ARG A 83 10.24 0.50 -12.03
N TYR A 84 11.55 0.27 -12.03
CA TYR A 84 12.29 -0.16 -13.20
C TYR A 84 13.40 -1.15 -12.85
N GLN A 85 13.76 -1.98 -13.81
CA GLN A 85 14.95 -2.82 -13.76
C GLN A 85 16.09 -2.16 -14.53
N VAL A 86 17.28 -2.15 -13.94
CA VAL A 86 18.51 -1.71 -14.60
C VAL A 86 18.98 -2.80 -15.55
N LEU A 87 19.09 -2.49 -16.82
CA LEU A 87 19.65 -3.36 -17.88
C LEU A 87 21.11 -3.01 -18.18
N ASP A 88 21.42 -1.71 -18.19
CA ASP A 88 22.75 -1.16 -18.44
C ASP A 88 22.99 0.03 -17.51
N SER A 89 23.84 -0.18 -16.51
CA SER A 89 24.08 0.83 -15.49
C SER A 89 24.76 2.10 -16.01
N ALA A 90 25.55 2.02 -17.05
CA ALA A 90 26.21 3.18 -17.62
C ALA A 90 25.25 4.19 -18.26
N LYS A 91 24.06 3.72 -18.67
CA LYS A 91 23.04 4.55 -19.32
C LYS A 91 22.04 5.16 -18.33
N THR A 92 21.94 4.62 -17.12
CA THR A 92 20.92 5.05 -16.14
C THR A 92 21.17 6.45 -15.60
N GLU A 93 22.39 6.98 -15.74
CA GLU A 93 22.73 8.35 -15.31
C GLU A 93 21.85 9.40 -15.99
N ALA A 94 21.47 9.16 -17.25
CA ALA A 94 20.59 10.05 -18.02
C ALA A 94 19.18 10.19 -17.40
N LEU A 95 18.74 9.29 -16.52
CA LEU A 95 17.44 9.41 -15.83
C LEU A 95 17.44 10.53 -14.76
N HIS A 96 18.60 11.02 -14.38
CA HIS A 96 18.76 12.08 -13.39
C HIS A 96 18.91 13.47 -14.03
N ASP A 97 18.98 13.53 -15.36
CA ASP A 97 18.99 14.79 -16.10
C ASP A 97 17.56 15.36 -16.14
N GLU A 98 17.40 16.64 -15.84
CA GLU A 98 16.10 17.33 -15.82
C GLU A 98 15.33 17.19 -17.15
N GLN A 99 16.05 17.10 -18.28
CA GLN A 99 15.44 16.98 -19.60
C GLN A 99 14.96 15.58 -19.93
N THR A 100 15.52 14.57 -19.25
CA THR A 100 15.23 13.15 -19.51
C THR A 100 14.63 12.44 -18.30
N ALA A 101 14.48 13.13 -17.19
CA ALA A 101 13.83 12.58 -16.00
C ALA A 101 12.42 12.05 -16.34
N PRO A 102 12.09 10.83 -15.92
CA PRO A 102 10.78 10.26 -16.20
C PRO A 102 9.66 11.01 -15.47
N PHE A 103 8.52 11.14 -16.14
CA PHE A 103 7.28 11.61 -15.54
C PHE A 103 6.09 10.82 -16.07
N VAL A 104 4.96 10.96 -15.40
CA VAL A 104 3.70 10.29 -15.76
C VAL A 104 2.72 11.31 -16.31
N LEU A 105 1.97 10.90 -17.33
CA LEU A 105 0.77 11.61 -17.83
C LEU A 105 -0.44 10.73 -17.60
N ASP A 106 -1.52 11.30 -17.06
CA ASP A 106 -2.82 10.64 -17.03
C ASP A 106 -3.53 10.73 -18.40
N THR A 107 -4.72 10.15 -18.49
CA THR A 107 -5.52 10.17 -19.73
C THR A 107 -6.04 11.57 -20.10
N ALA A 108 -6.05 12.51 -19.17
CA ALA A 108 -6.42 13.89 -19.40
C ALA A 108 -5.21 14.77 -19.78
N GLY A 109 -3.99 14.21 -19.70
CA GLY A 109 -2.74 14.91 -20.02
C GLY A 109 -2.13 15.68 -18.84
N HIS A 110 -2.61 15.48 -17.61
CA HIS A 110 -1.95 16.07 -16.44
C HIS A 110 -0.61 15.41 -16.19
N LYS A 111 0.39 16.24 -15.90
CA LYS A 111 1.76 15.80 -15.67
C LYS A 111 2.02 15.60 -14.17
N TYR A 112 2.56 14.43 -13.83
CA TYR A 112 3.04 14.04 -12.51
C TYR A 112 4.55 13.83 -12.58
N ALA A 113 5.31 14.67 -11.90
CA ALA A 113 6.77 14.69 -11.94
C ALA A 113 7.36 14.63 -10.54
N ASP A 114 8.68 14.54 -10.48
CA ASP A 114 9.43 14.65 -9.22
C ASP A 114 9.10 15.97 -8.54
N PRO A 115 8.69 15.96 -7.26
CA PRO A 115 8.41 17.18 -6.50
C PRO A 115 9.66 17.98 -6.16
N GLY A 116 10.88 17.49 -6.46
CA GLY A 116 12.14 18.11 -6.05
C GLY A 116 12.39 18.09 -4.53
N ILE A 117 11.44 17.58 -3.76
CA ILE A 117 11.50 17.56 -2.28
C ILE A 117 12.16 16.27 -1.78
N VAL A 118 11.96 15.18 -2.50
CA VAL A 118 12.61 13.91 -2.20
C VAL A 118 13.96 13.96 -2.90
N GLY A 119 14.95 14.52 -2.19
CA GLY A 119 16.31 14.49 -2.69
C GLY A 119 16.60 13.08 -3.18
N HIS A 120 16.92 12.96 -4.46
CA HIS A 120 17.25 11.67 -5.07
C HIS A 120 18.40 11.06 -4.27
N SER A 121 18.06 10.24 -3.28
CA SER A 121 19.06 9.57 -2.44
C SER A 121 19.94 8.59 -3.22
N HIS A 122 19.71 8.49 -4.53
CA HIS A 122 20.41 7.66 -5.48
C HIS A 122 21.47 8.42 -6.30
N ILE A 123 21.56 9.74 -6.15
CA ILE A 123 22.59 10.55 -6.82
C ILE A 123 23.96 10.01 -6.42
N GLY A 124 24.69 9.45 -7.40
CA GLY A 124 26.07 9.00 -7.24
C GLY A 124 26.29 7.51 -6.97
N LYS A 125 25.26 6.65 -6.98
CA LYS A 125 25.42 5.20 -6.94
C LYS A 125 24.80 4.54 -8.14
N THR A 126 25.61 4.28 -9.16
CA THR A 126 25.23 3.45 -10.30
C THR A 126 24.76 2.09 -9.79
N LYS A 127 23.51 1.74 -10.06
CA LYS A 127 22.98 0.44 -9.68
C LYS A 127 23.47 -0.63 -10.62
N ALA A 128 23.82 -1.80 -10.11
CA ALA A 128 24.25 -2.92 -10.94
C ALA A 128 23.14 -3.39 -11.89
N ALA A 129 23.50 -3.83 -13.08
CA ALA A 129 22.57 -4.45 -14.02
C ALA A 129 21.85 -5.62 -13.35
N GLY A 130 20.56 -5.79 -13.66
CA GLY A 130 19.67 -6.77 -13.04
C GLY A 130 18.98 -6.31 -11.75
N THR A 131 19.42 -5.22 -11.12
CA THR A 131 18.76 -4.69 -9.92
C THR A 131 17.46 -3.95 -10.26
N THR A 132 16.53 -3.91 -9.31
CA THR A 132 15.32 -3.09 -9.40
C THR A 132 15.53 -1.80 -8.60
N ASP A 133 15.09 -0.69 -9.18
CA ASP A 133 15.08 0.62 -8.53
C ASP A 133 13.77 1.35 -8.80
N TYR A 134 13.59 2.53 -8.26
CA TYR A 134 12.34 3.30 -8.41
C TYR A 134 12.57 4.80 -8.44
N ILE A 135 11.61 5.50 -9.02
CA ILE A 135 11.50 6.96 -9.04
C ILE A 135 10.19 7.32 -8.35
N LEU A 136 10.20 8.32 -7.47
CA LEU A 136 9.03 8.85 -6.80
C LEU A 136 8.58 10.14 -7.47
N LEU A 137 7.29 10.24 -7.76
CA LEU A 137 6.65 11.42 -8.33
C LEU A 137 5.56 11.90 -7.38
N ALA A 138 5.29 13.22 -7.36
CA ALA A 138 4.13 13.73 -6.65
C ALA A 138 2.84 13.32 -7.36
N ASN A 139 1.90 12.74 -6.64
CA ASN A 139 0.53 12.49 -7.11
C ASN A 139 -0.36 13.64 -6.63
N ALA A 140 -0.25 14.79 -7.30
CA ALA A 140 -0.96 15.99 -6.91
C ALA A 140 -2.47 15.72 -6.84
N GLN A 141 -3.09 16.02 -5.70
CA GLN A 141 -4.52 15.85 -5.45
C GLN A 141 -5.04 14.40 -5.59
N GLY A 142 -4.14 13.41 -5.63
CA GLY A 142 -4.52 12.01 -5.82
C GLY A 142 -5.12 11.72 -7.19
N GLY A 143 -4.73 12.45 -8.22
CA GLY A 143 -5.34 12.36 -9.56
C GLY A 143 -5.10 11.06 -10.29
N VAL A 144 -4.09 10.27 -9.88
CA VAL A 144 -3.85 8.92 -10.38
C VAL A 144 -4.17 7.91 -9.30
N GLU A 145 -5.01 6.93 -9.62
CA GLU A 145 -5.47 5.88 -8.72
C GLU A 145 -5.13 4.49 -9.24
N ALA A 146 -5.07 3.51 -8.34
CA ALA A 146 -4.89 2.12 -8.72
C ALA A 146 -6.02 1.63 -9.64
N GLY A 147 -5.65 0.90 -10.68
CA GLY A 147 -6.57 0.43 -11.72
C GLY A 147 -6.66 1.36 -12.94
N MET A 148 -6.12 2.56 -12.88
CA MET A 148 -5.99 3.44 -14.04
C MET A 148 -4.87 2.99 -14.98
N PHE A 149 -4.88 3.54 -16.19
CA PHE A 149 -3.78 3.46 -17.14
C PHE A 149 -3.17 4.85 -17.33
N VAL A 150 -1.85 4.89 -17.39
CA VAL A 150 -1.08 6.12 -17.58
C VAL A 150 -0.07 5.96 -18.71
N THR A 151 0.55 7.06 -19.07
CA THR A 151 1.71 7.10 -19.98
C THR A 151 2.93 7.51 -19.19
N ILE A 152 4.02 6.73 -19.25
CA ILE A 152 5.34 7.16 -18.79
C ILE A 152 6.03 7.86 -19.95
N GLN A 153 6.56 9.05 -19.72
CA GLN A 153 7.44 9.74 -20.65
C GLN A 153 8.84 9.86 -20.05
N VAL A 154 9.86 9.57 -20.86
CA VAL A 154 11.27 9.71 -20.51
C VAL A 154 12.00 10.33 -21.71
N GLY A 155 12.51 11.54 -21.54
CA GLY A 155 13.00 12.34 -22.66
C GLY A 155 11.90 12.52 -23.72
N THR A 156 12.20 12.13 -24.96
CA THR A 156 11.27 12.16 -26.10
C THR A 156 10.47 10.88 -26.30
N PHE A 157 10.71 9.83 -25.50
CA PHE A 157 10.07 8.53 -25.64
C PHE A 157 8.87 8.40 -24.71
N THR A 158 7.86 7.68 -25.18
CA THR A 158 6.63 7.42 -24.43
C THR A 158 6.36 5.93 -24.31
N LEU A 159 5.86 5.50 -23.15
CA LEU A 159 5.34 4.17 -22.90
C LEU A 159 3.89 4.29 -22.45
N THR A 160 2.97 3.99 -23.36
CA THR A 160 1.53 4.14 -23.15
C THR A 160 0.89 2.89 -22.54
N GLN A 161 -0.34 3.03 -22.01
CA GLN A 161 -1.12 1.93 -21.44
C GLN A 161 -0.41 1.23 -20.28
N VAL A 162 0.32 1.98 -19.47
CA VAL A 162 0.98 1.46 -18.27
C VAL A 162 -0.07 1.30 -17.16
N PRO A 163 -0.27 0.07 -16.64
CA PRO A 163 -1.24 -0.13 -15.56
C PRO A 163 -0.70 0.41 -14.24
N VAL A 164 -1.58 1.08 -13.50
CA VAL A 164 -1.31 1.60 -12.13
C VAL A 164 -1.83 0.59 -11.11
N ARG A 165 -1.05 0.34 -10.06
CA ARG A 165 -1.35 -0.60 -8.97
C ARG A 165 -1.34 0.07 -7.62
#